data_32bb0db1724c66779faf7fd594ed5668
#
_entry.id   32bb0db1724c66779faf7fd594ed5668
#
_cell.length_a   1.000
_cell.length_b   1.000
_cell.length_c   1.000
_cell.angle_alpha   90.00
_cell.angle_beta   90.00
_cell.angle_gamma   90.00
#
_symmetry.space_group_name_H-M   'P 1'
#
loop_
_entity.id
_entity.type
_entity.pdbx_description
1 polymer ?
#
loop_
_entity_poly.entity_id
_entity_poly.type
_entity_poly.pdbx_seq_one_letter_code
_entity_poly.pdbx_strand_id
1 'polypeptide(L)'
;MQLTGSEIVIECLKEQGVDTVFGYPGGAILNVYDELYKHQNEIKHILTSHEQGAAHAADGYARATGKVGVCLATSGPGATNLVTGIATAYMDSIPIVAITCNVGVSLLGKDSFQEIDITGITLPITKHNFIVKDVNNLAATIRKAFAIAKKGRPGPVLIDIPKDVTANKAEYVKETPLAVKPSQNICETQLDTAVEMIKEAKKPYIFVGGGAILSGASEELYTFAKKVDAPVTDSLMGKGAFPGTDPLYTGMLGMHGTKTSNYGVSECDLLIVIGARFSDRVTGNAQKFAQNAKIIQIDVDVAEMNKNVMISAGVVGDIKVVLDRLNERLEQQNHAEWVTKIQEYKEKYPLVYHKDVLSGPFVVEEIYRQTKGEAIISTEVGQHQMWAAQFYKYTKPRTFLTSGGLGTMGYGLGAALGAKSGREDKVVVNIAGDGCFRMNMNEIATAVRHNIPVIQVVINNHVLGMVRQWQNLFYGQRYSATVLNDAVDFVKLAESYGAKGIRVMRKEDIAAAFEQAKKETKIPTLIEFIIDPEELVYPMVKPNGTLEDMIMDC
;
A
#
# COMPACT_ATOMS: atom_id res chain seq x y z
N MET A 1 24.40 16.73 26.03
CA MET A 1 23.64 17.98 26.28
C MET A 1 22.43 17.65 27.14
N GLN A 2 22.03 18.56 28.05
CA GLN A 2 20.79 18.36 28.82
C GLN A 2 19.61 18.89 27.97
N LEU A 3 18.74 17.98 27.52
CA LEU A 3 17.57 18.28 26.73
C LEU A 3 16.29 17.81 27.40
N THR A 4 15.17 18.48 27.15
CA THR A 4 13.85 17.99 27.53
C THR A 4 13.46 16.79 26.67
N GLY A 5 12.52 15.97 27.13
CA GLY A 5 12.04 14.83 26.34
C GLY A 5 11.46 15.25 25.01
N SER A 6 10.79 16.41 24.91
CA SER A 6 10.30 16.95 23.62
C SER A 6 11.43 17.32 22.67
N GLU A 7 12.50 17.98 23.16
CA GLU A 7 13.71 18.25 22.38
C GLU A 7 14.38 16.95 21.92
N ILE A 8 14.45 15.92 22.78
CA ILE A 8 14.98 14.60 22.43
C ILE A 8 14.18 13.94 21.32
N VAL A 9 12.83 14.04 21.34
CA VAL A 9 11.98 13.52 20.25
C VAL A 9 12.39 14.15 18.92
N ILE A 10 12.48 15.47 18.86
CA ILE A 10 12.82 16.19 17.62
C ILE A 10 14.24 15.85 17.16
N GLU A 11 15.23 15.87 18.05
CA GLU A 11 16.61 15.53 17.68
C GLU A 11 16.72 14.07 17.18
N CYS A 12 16.02 13.12 17.81
CA CYS A 12 15.98 11.74 17.33
C CYS A 12 15.29 11.62 15.95
N LEU A 13 14.21 12.35 15.69
CA LEU A 13 13.58 12.37 14.35
C LEU A 13 14.57 12.90 13.29
N LYS A 14 15.30 13.97 13.59
CA LYS A 14 16.35 14.52 12.72
C LYS A 14 17.49 13.52 12.50
N GLU A 15 17.94 12.82 13.53
CA GLU A 15 18.91 11.72 13.41
C GLU A 15 18.44 10.65 12.41
N GLN A 16 17.16 10.28 12.47
CA GLN A 16 16.58 9.25 11.59
C GLN A 16 16.29 9.74 10.17
N GLY A 17 16.61 11.01 9.85
CA GLY A 17 16.39 11.61 8.55
C GLY A 17 14.92 11.87 8.23
N VAL A 18 14.11 12.09 9.26
CA VAL A 18 12.70 12.47 9.12
C VAL A 18 12.63 13.94 8.74
N ASP A 19 12.06 14.22 7.58
CA ASP A 19 11.83 15.57 7.04
C ASP A 19 10.36 15.99 7.09
N THR A 20 9.46 15.04 7.27
CA THR A 20 8.01 15.26 7.25
C THR A 20 7.31 14.39 8.28
N VAL A 21 6.40 14.97 9.06
CA VAL A 21 5.54 14.27 10.02
C VAL A 21 4.08 14.69 9.80
N PHE A 22 3.15 13.76 10.06
CA PHE A 22 1.72 13.95 9.91
C PHE A 22 1.05 13.84 11.28
N GLY A 23 0.09 14.70 11.59
CA GLY A 23 -0.52 14.56 12.91
C GLY A 23 -1.56 15.61 13.24
N TYR A 24 -2.12 15.46 14.45
CA TYR A 24 -3.09 16.37 15.01
C TYR A 24 -2.74 16.70 16.47
N PRO A 25 -2.68 17.98 16.87
CA PRO A 25 -2.32 18.39 18.24
C PRO A 25 -3.40 18.08 19.25
N GLY A 26 -3.00 17.96 20.52
CA GLY A 26 -3.88 17.84 21.67
C GLY A 26 -3.11 18.00 22.98
N GLY A 27 -3.81 18.04 24.10
CA GLY A 27 -3.25 18.45 25.38
C GLY A 27 -2.02 17.68 25.87
N ALA A 28 -1.96 16.38 25.62
CA ALA A 28 -0.84 15.55 26.10
C ALA A 28 0.44 15.72 25.26
N ILE A 29 0.32 16.04 23.94
CA ILE A 29 1.45 16.15 23.01
C ILE A 29 1.96 17.58 22.80
N LEU A 30 1.41 18.58 23.49
CA LEU A 30 1.76 20.00 23.27
C LEU A 30 3.24 20.31 23.40
N ASN A 31 3.97 19.66 24.30
CA ASN A 31 5.41 19.88 24.46
C ASN A 31 6.18 19.51 23.18
N VAL A 32 5.79 18.41 22.52
CA VAL A 32 6.38 18.00 21.24
C VAL A 32 6.01 18.98 20.12
N TYR A 33 4.77 19.48 20.10
CA TYR A 33 4.33 20.46 19.11
C TYR A 33 5.00 21.83 19.27
N ASP A 34 5.30 22.24 20.53
CA ASP A 34 6.10 23.46 20.79
C ASP A 34 7.51 23.35 20.21
N GLU A 35 8.15 22.19 20.38
CA GLU A 35 9.45 21.94 19.76
C GLU A 35 9.37 21.84 18.22
N LEU A 36 8.34 21.20 17.66
CA LEU A 36 8.13 21.20 16.21
C LEU A 36 8.01 22.60 15.62
N TYR A 37 7.35 23.52 16.34
CA TYR A 37 7.26 24.93 15.92
C TYR A 37 8.65 25.58 15.83
N LYS A 38 9.55 25.31 16.77
CA LYS A 38 10.93 25.84 16.74
C LYS A 38 11.75 25.26 15.59
N HIS A 39 11.43 24.05 15.15
CA HIS A 39 12.13 23.30 14.09
C HIS A 39 11.37 23.19 12.77
N GLN A 40 10.38 24.07 12.51
CA GLN A 40 9.53 24.03 11.31
C GLN A 40 10.28 24.16 9.97
N ASN A 41 11.51 24.68 9.97
CA ASN A 41 12.37 24.76 8.80
C ASN A 41 13.16 23.47 8.54
N GLU A 42 13.19 22.53 9.50
CA GLU A 42 13.92 21.27 9.41
C GLU A 42 12.97 20.06 9.25
N ILE A 43 11.83 20.10 9.94
CA ILE A 43 10.79 19.06 9.88
C ILE A 43 9.46 19.72 9.50
N LYS A 44 8.92 19.37 8.34
CA LYS A 44 7.62 19.81 7.87
C LYS A 44 6.51 19.06 8.63
N HIS A 45 5.66 19.76 9.35
CA HIS A 45 4.46 19.18 9.95
C HIS A 45 3.25 19.39 9.05
N ILE A 46 2.56 18.31 8.71
CA ILE A 46 1.30 18.33 7.97
C ILE A 46 0.16 18.10 8.98
N LEU A 47 -0.58 19.17 9.26
CA LEU A 47 -1.77 19.12 10.09
C LEU A 47 -2.91 18.49 9.32
N THR A 48 -3.26 17.25 9.64
CA THR A 48 -4.39 16.53 9.04
C THR A 48 -5.71 16.95 9.67
N SER A 49 -6.83 16.58 9.08
CA SER A 49 -8.17 16.84 9.66
C SER A 49 -8.61 15.76 10.64
N HIS A 50 -7.94 14.60 10.61
CA HIS A 50 -8.19 13.45 11.46
C HIS A 50 -6.93 12.60 11.61
N GLU A 51 -6.70 11.98 12.77
CA GLU A 51 -5.48 11.18 13.01
C GLU A 51 -5.42 9.93 12.12
N GLN A 52 -6.56 9.35 11.73
CA GLN A 52 -6.59 8.27 10.73
C GLN A 52 -5.98 8.74 9.41
N GLY A 53 -6.30 9.97 8.97
CA GLY A 53 -5.68 10.61 7.81
C GLY A 53 -4.16 10.78 7.98
N ALA A 54 -3.70 11.12 9.18
CA ALA A 54 -2.27 11.23 9.49
C ALA A 54 -1.55 9.87 9.36
N ALA A 55 -2.13 8.79 9.89
CA ALA A 55 -1.56 7.46 9.78
C ALA A 55 -1.53 6.97 8.32
N HIS A 56 -2.59 7.22 7.54
CA HIS A 56 -2.61 6.90 6.10
C HIS A 56 -1.61 7.75 5.31
N ALA A 57 -1.40 9.02 5.68
CA ALA A 57 -0.40 9.86 5.04
C ALA A 57 1.03 9.37 5.36
N ALA A 58 1.31 8.98 6.60
CA ALA A 58 2.58 8.36 6.96
C ALA A 58 2.83 7.06 6.18
N ASP A 59 1.80 6.21 6.01
CA ASP A 59 1.84 5.00 5.19
C ASP A 59 2.14 5.32 3.72
N GLY A 60 1.39 6.25 3.11
CA GLY A 60 1.58 6.66 1.71
C GLY A 60 2.96 7.28 1.46
N TYR A 61 3.45 8.09 2.40
CA TYR A 61 4.82 8.63 2.38
C TYR A 61 5.86 7.50 2.37
N ALA A 62 5.70 6.51 3.26
CA ALA A 62 6.63 5.39 3.35
C ALA A 62 6.64 4.55 2.07
N ARG A 63 5.47 4.25 1.49
CA ARG A 63 5.38 3.49 0.22
C ARG A 63 6.03 4.23 -0.94
N ALA A 64 5.74 5.52 -1.09
CA ALA A 64 6.23 6.30 -2.21
C ALA A 64 7.73 6.61 -2.14
N THR A 65 8.28 6.80 -0.93
CA THR A 65 9.67 7.22 -0.71
C THR A 65 10.62 6.07 -0.35
N GLY A 66 10.10 5.00 0.25
CA GLY A 66 10.91 3.94 0.88
C GLY A 66 11.49 4.33 2.25
N LYS A 67 11.20 5.52 2.76
CA LYS A 67 11.57 5.97 4.10
C LYS A 67 10.55 5.48 5.15
N VAL A 68 10.86 5.63 6.42
CA VAL A 68 9.89 5.39 7.50
C VAL A 68 8.93 6.57 7.58
N GLY A 69 7.62 6.31 7.53
CA GLY A 69 6.61 7.34 7.75
C GLY A 69 6.40 7.61 9.24
N VAL A 70 6.12 8.85 9.61
CA VAL A 70 5.93 9.23 11.01
C VAL A 70 4.59 9.94 11.20
N CYS A 71 3.78 9.46 12.14
CA CYS A 71 2.56 10.15 12.56
C CYS A 71 2.55 10.43 14.05
N LEU A 72 1.89 11.54 14.42
CA LEU A 72 1.84 12.07 15.79
C LEU A 72 0.39 12.21 16.24
N ALA A 73 0.07 11.78 17.45
CA ALA A 73 -1.26 11.98 18.04
C ALA A 73 -1.20 12.21 19.54
N THR A 74 -2.21 12.91 20.05
CA THR A 74 -2.41 13.06 21.50
C THR A 74 -2.98 11.77 22.12
N SER A 75 -3.18 11.77 23.42
CA SER A 75 -3.79 10.67 24.18
C SER A 75 -5.27 10.44 23.85
N GLY A 76 -5.82 9.37 24.38
CA GLY A 76 -7.24 9.05 24.31
C GLY A 76 -7.74 8.90 22.86
N PRO A 77 -8.74 9.69 22.43
CA PRO A 77 -9.31 9.56 21.08
C PRO A 77 -8.29 9.84 19.98
N GLY A 78 -7.30 10.71 20.18
CA GLY A 78 -6.25 10.95 19.20
C GLY A 78 -5.44 9.70 18.93
N ALA A 79 -5.02 9.00 19.97
CA ALA A 79 -4.29 7.73 19.84
C ALA A 79 -5.16 6.63 19.23
N THR A 80 -6.43 6.48 19.67
CA THR A 80 -7.31 5.43 19.12
C THR A 80 -7.69 5.67 17.67
N ASN A 81 -7.75 6.90 17.20
CA ASN A 81 -7.99 7.23 15.79
C ASN A 81 -6.86 6.78 14.86
N LEU A 82 -5.65 6.50 15.36
CA LEU A 82 -4.56 5.94 14.56
C LEU A 82 -4.72 4.44 14.26
N VAL A 83 -5.55 3.70 15.02
CA VAL A 83 -5.59 2.23 15.03
C VAL A 83 -5.82 1.65 13.65
N THR A 84 -6.81 2.14 12.90
CA THR A 84 -7.08 1.66 11.54
C THR A 84 -5.88 1.87 10.60
N GLY A 85 -5.22 3.02 10.67
CA GLY A 85 -4.05 3.32 9.85
C GLY A 85 -2.84 2.45 10.21
N ILE A 86 -2.60 2.22 11.51
CA ILE A 86 -1.55 1.31 11.99
C ILE A 86 -1.83 -0.13 11.52
N ALA A 87 -3.08 -0.60 11.64
CA ALA A 87 -3.46 -1.94 11.16
C ALA A 87 -3.29 -2.08 9.63
N THR A 88 -3.60 -1.03 8.86
CA THR A 88 -3.35 -0.99 7.41
C THR A 88 -1.86 -1.17 7.10
N ALA A 89 -1.00 -0.40 7.76
CA ALA A 89 0.45 -0.51 7.60
C ALA A 89 0.98 -1.90 8.03
N TYR A 90 0.44 -2.47 9.10
CA TYR A 90 0.82 -3.80 9.58
C TYR A 90 0.49 -4.90 8.57
N MET A 91 -0.74 -4.89 8.04
CA MET A 91 -1.18 -5.90 7.08
C MET A 91 -0.39 -5.86 5.76
N ASP A 92 0.08 -4.70 5.36
CA ASP A 92 0.85 -4.52 4.12
C ASP A 92 2.37 -4.40 4.35
N SER A 93 2.84 -4.59 5.59
CA SER A 93 4.27 -4.56 5.95
C SER A 93 4.94 -3.22 5.68
N ILE A 94 4.26 -2.10 5.97
CA ILE A 94 4.77 -0.75 5.73
C ILE A 94 5.44 -0.19 6.98
N PRO A 95 6.70 0.29 6.89
CA PRO A 95 7.42 0.83 8.04
C PRO A 95 6.90 2.22 8.39
N ILE A 96 6.13 2.32 9.47
CA ILE A 96 5.74 3.59 10.09
C ILE A 96 6.11 3.60 11.57
N VAL A 97 6.39 4.78 12.12
CA VAL A 97 6.53 5.03 13.55
C VAL A 97 5.41 5.97 13.98
N ALA A 98 4.50 5.45 14.78
CA ALA A 98 3.44 6.22 15.41
C ALA A 98 3.89 6.68 16.79
N ILE A 99 3.91 7.99 17.04
CA ILE A 99 4.25 8.58 18.33
C ILE A 99 2.99 9.13 18.94
N THR A 100 2.56 8.57 20.06
CA THR A 100 1.46 9.08 20.88
C THR A 100 2.02 9.67 22.18
N CYS A 101 1.32 10.62 22.74
CA CYS A 101 1.60 11.08 24.08
C CYS A 101 0.42 10.74 25.00
N ASN A 102 0.73 10.43 26.27
CA ASN A 102 -0.26 10.02 27.25
C ASN A 102 -0.30 10.98 28.44
N VAL A 103 -1.21 10.76 29.36
CA VAL A 103 -1.22 11.42 30.66
C VAL A 103 0.10 11.18 31.41
N GLY A 104 0.42 11.99 32.41
CA GLY A 104 1.65 11.80 33.20
C GLY A 104 1.71 10.42 33.87
N VAL A 105 2.93 9.90 34.06
CA VAL A 105 3.18 8.55 34.60
C VAL A 105 2.38 8.25 35.88
N SER A 106 2.24 9.24 36.78
CA SER A 106 1.49 9.08 38.04
C SER A 106 -0.03 8.90 37.86
N LEU A 107 -0.56 9.19 36.65
CA LEU A 107 -1.98 9.12 36.31
C LEU A 107 -2.33 7.87 35.47
N LEU A 108 -1.34 7.13 35.00
CA LEU A 108 -1.55 5.91 34.21
C LEU A 108 -2.27 4.83 35.06
N GLY A 109 -3.29 4.20 34.46
CA GLY A 109 -4.11 3.16 35.10
C GLY A 109 -5.09 3.70 36.14
N LYS A 110 -5.48 4.99 36.05
CA LYS A 110 -6.39 5.66 37.01
C LYS A 110 -7.64 6.23 36.36
N ASP A 111 -7.97 5.79 35.14
CA ASP A 111 -9.12 6.32 34.38
C ASP A 111 -9.11 7.85 34.25
N SER A 112 -7.90 8.40 34.08
CA SER A 112 -7.69 9.85 33.96
C SER A 112 -8.29 10.38 32.65
N PHE A 113 -8.62 11.67 32.59
CA PHE A 113 -9.17 12.29 31.38
C PHE A 113 -8.27 12.06 30.16
N GLN A 114 -8.82 11.48 29.09
CA GLN A 114 -8.14 11.09 27.86
C GLN A 114 -7.00 10.07 28.05
N GLU A 115 -7.00 9.31 29.12
CA GLU A 115 -6.12 8.15 29.24
C GLU A 115 -6.66 6.98 28.43
N ILE A 116 -5.76 6.24 27.77
CA ILE A 116 -6.06 4.96 27.14
C ILE A 116 -4.79 4.10 27.12
N ASP A 117 -4.93 2.79 27.31
CA ASP A 117 -3.83 1.84 27.05
C ASP A 117 -3.69 1.58 25.56
N ILE A 118 -3.09 2.55 24.85
CA ILE A 118 -2.87 2.41 23.41
C ILE A 118 -1.87 1.31 23.08
N THR A 119 -0.95 0.98 23.99
CA THR A 119 0.01 -0.11 23.79
C THR A 119 -0.70 -1.46 23.81
N GLY A 120 -1.61 -1.69 24.73
CA GLY A 120 -2.48 -2.88 24.74
C GLY A 120 -3.36 -2.98 23.49
N ILE A 121 -3.99 -1.88 23.08
CA ILE A 121 -4.85 -1.83 21.88
C ILE A 121 -4.07 -2.16 20.60
N THR A 122 -2.83 -1.66 20.47
CA THR A 122 -2.03 -1.82 19.25
C THR A 122 -1.13 -3.05 19.24
N LEU A 123 -1.10 -3.83 20.31
CA LEU A 123 -0.25 -5.02 20.41
C LEU A 123 -0.38 -5.98 19.20
N PRO A 124 -1.59 -6.34 18.75
CA PRO A 124 -1.76 -7.30 17.63
C PRO A 124 -1.53 -6.69 16.24
N ILE A 125 -1.41 -5.38 16.14
CA ILE A 125 -1.30 -4.65 14.86
C ILE A 125 0.01 -3.87 14.69
N THR A 126 1.01 -4.14 15.55
CA THR A 126 2.35 -3.54 15.47
C THR A 126 3.42 -4.62 15.50
N LYS A 127 4.58 -4.34 14.93
CA LYS A 127 5.76 -5.19 15.13
C LYS A 127 6.26 -5.13 16.58
N HIS A 128 6.15 -3.95 17.18
CA HIS A 128 6.46 -3.67 18.56
C HIS A 128 5.78 -2.37 18.98
N ASN A 129 5.51 -2.24 20.27
CA ASN A 129 5.12 -0.98 20.87
C ASN A 129 5.89 -0.73 22.17
N PHE A 130 5.97 0.53 22.56
CA PHE A 130 6.67 0.96 23.75
C PHE A 130 5.82 1.98 24.53
N ILE A 131 5.87 1.92 25.86
CA ILE A 131 5.52 3.04 26.72
C ILE A 131 6.78 3.51 27.44
N VAL A 132 7.16 4.78 27.27
CA VAL A 132 8.42 5.32 27.80
C VAL A 132 8.13 6.09 29.08
N LYS A 133 8.35 5.47 30.24
CA LYS A 133 8.07 6.07 31.57
C LYS A 133 9.25 6.83 32.19
N ASP A 134 10.43 6.77 31.57
CA ASP A 134 11.64 7.45 32.02
C ASP A 134 12.31 8.14 30.82
N VAL A 135 12.53 9.45 30.93
CA VAL A 135 13.13 10.29 29.88
C VAL A 135 14.55 9.82 29.51
N ASN A 136 15.29 9.21 30.44
CA ASN A 136 16.62 8.66 30.15
C ASN A 136 16.62 7.53 29.12
N ASN A 137 15.49 6.85 28.95
CA ASN A 137 15.32 5.76 27.97
C ASN A 137 14.74 6.24 26.63
N LEU A 138 14.34 7.52 26.51
CA LEU A 138 13.55 8.01 25.38
C LEU A 138 14.32 7.94 24.06
N ALA A 139 15.55 8.49 24.01
CA ALA A 139 16.37 8.49 22.80
C ALA A 139 16.66 7.08 22.29
N ALA A 140 17.09 6.18 23.19
CA ALA A 140 17.36 4.79 22.85
C ALA A 140 16.11 4.05 22.33
N THR A 141 14.93 4.33 22.90
CA THR A 141 13.66 3.75 22.48
C THR A 141 13.26 4.22 21.08
N ILE A 142 13.38 5.53 20.79
CA ILE A 142 13.06 6.05 19.44
C ILE A 142 13.98 5.43 18.39
N ARG A 143 15.30 5.40 18.62
CA ARG A 143 16.26 4.75 17.71
C ARG A 143 15.95 3.29 17.46
N LYS A 144 15.61 2.55 18.53
CA LYS A 144 15.20 1.14 18.47
C LYS A 144 13.91 0.95 17.66
N ALA A 145 12.93 1.83 17.84
CA ALA A 145 11.66 1.78 17.10
C ALA A 145 11.87 1.90 15.59
N PHE A 146 12.69 2.86 15.14
CA PHE A 146 13.03 3.01 13.71
C PHE A 146 13.78 1.79 13.16
N ALA A 147 14.70 1.22 13.94
CA ALA A 147 15.41 0.00 13.55
C ALA A 147 14.45 -1.20 13.42
N ILE A 148 13.52 -1.40 14.38
CA ILE A 148 12.51 -2.46 14.36
C ILE A 148 11.57 -2.28 13.16
N ALA A 149 11.09 -1.06 12.90
CA ALA A 149 10.19 -0.79 11.78
C ALA A 149 10.75 -1.24 10.43
N LYS A 150 12.07 -1.11 10.24
CA LYS A 150 12.78 -1.46 8.99
C LYS A 150 13.31 -2.90 8.93
N LYS A 151 13.64 -3.53 10.06
CA LYS A 151 14.38 -4.80 10.09
C LYS A 151 13.52 -5.99 9.66
N GLY A 152 14.07 -6.87 8.81
CA GLY A 152 13.38 -8.06 8.32
C GLY A 152 12.14 -7.68 7.51
N ARG A 153 11.00 -8.33 7.77
CA ARG A 153 9.71 -7.87 7.25
C ARG A 153 9.37 -6.52 7.89
N PRO A 154 9.24 -5.43 7.13
CA PRO A 154 8.93 -4.11 7.69
C PRO A 154 7.56 -4.05 8.34
N GLY A 155 7.29 -3.01 9.12
CA GLY A 155 5.96 -2.81 9.71
C GLY A 155 5.93 -1.70 10.75
N PRO A 156 4.74 -1.37 11.28
CA PRO A 156 4.54 -0.27 12.22
C PRO A 156 5.10 -0.55 13.60
N VAL A 157 5.59 0.52 14.23
CA VAL A 157 5.98 0.55 15.64
C VAL A 157 5.29 1.74 16.30
N LEU A 158 4.76 1.55 17.52
CA LEU A 158 4.17 2.63 18.31
C LEU A 158 5.07 2.98 19.49
N ILE A 159 5.19 4.27 19.78
CA ILE A 159 5.86 4.80 20.97
C ILE A 159 4.87 5.70 21.70
N ASP A 160 4.46 5.31 22.90
CA ASP A 160 3.61 6.11 23.78
C ASP A 160 4.46 6.82 24.83
N ILE A 161 4.36 8.15 24.92
CA ILE A 161 5.22 8.98 25.75
C ILE A 161 4.35 9.79 26.75
N PRO A 162 4.38 9.47 28.05
CA PRO A 162 3.69 10.28 29.05
C PRO A 162 4.15 11.74 29.04
N LYS A 163 3.22 12.66 29.33
CA LYS A 163 3.43 14.11 29.23
C LYS A 163 4.59 14.62 30.11
N ASP A 164 4.74 14.10 31.32
CA ASP A 164 5.84 14.45 32.20
C ASP A 164 7.21 14.00 31.67
N VAL A 165 7.27 12.87 30.96
CA VAL A 165 8.48 12.44 30.27
C VAL A 165 8.89 13.42 29.18
N THR A 166 7.94 14.00 28.44
CA THR A 166 8.26 15.03 27.43
C THR A 166 8.77 16.33 28.03
N ALA A 167 8.44 16.62 29.30
CA ALA A 167 8.86 17.83 30.02
C ALA A 167 10.18 17.64 30.79
N ASN A 168 10.44 16.43 31.28
CA ASN A 168 11.63 16.10 32.05
C ASN A 168 12.91 16.18 31.21
N LYS A 169 14.07 16.42 31.85
CA LYS A 169 15.35 16.54 31.17
C LYS A 169 16.21 15.29 31.35
N ALA A 170 16.93 14.95 30.29
CA ALA A 170 17.94 13.89 30.31
C ALA A 170 19.18 14.30 29.53
N GLU A 171 20.27 13.58 29.74
CA GLU A 171 21.45 13.72 28.91
C GLU A 171 21.19 13.13 27.52
N TYR A 172 21.40 13.94 26.50
CA TYR A 172 21.28 13.54 25.09
C TYR A 172 22.63 13.58 24.39
N VAL A 173 22.94 12.49 23.71
CA VAL A 173 24.10 12.36 22.83
C VAL A 173 23.58 12.00 21.45
N LYS A 174 23.96 12.79 20.44
CA LYS A 174 23.61 12.50 19.05
C LYS A 174 24.33 11.24 18.57
N GLU A 175 23.61 10.34 17.92
CA GLU A 175 24.15 9.10 17.37
C GLU A 175 23.86 8.99 15.87
N THR A 176 24.69 8.21 15.18
CA THR A 176 24.40 7.83 13.80
C THR A 176 23.30 6.77 13.80
N PRO A 177 22.26 6.88 12.93
CA PRO A 177 21.22 5.89 12.84
C PRO A 177 21.76 4.48 12.62
N LEU A 178 21.15 3.51 13.28
CA LEU A 178 21.47 2.10 13.06
C LEU A 178 21.21 1.72 11.61
N ALA A 179 22.27 1.36 10.90
CA ALA A 179 22.15 0.87 9.52
C ALA A 179 21.51 -0.53 9.54
N VAL A 180 20.25 -0.62 9.14
CA VAL A 180 19.57 -1.90 8.92
C VAL A 180 19.94 -2.38 7.52
N LYS A 181 20.97 -3.23 7.43
CA LYS A 181 21.38 -3.87 6.18
C LYS A 181 20.67 -5.21 6.01
N PRO A 182 20.32 -5.61 4.77
CA PRO A 182 19.86 -6.95 4.49
C PRO A 182 20.91 -7.98 4.93
N SER A 183 20.43 -9.10 5.48
CA SER A 183 21.33 -10.21 5.78
C SER A 183 21.90 -10.80 4.50
N GLN A 184 23.23 -10.94 4.45
CA GLN A 184 23.91 -11.64 3.36
C GLN A 184 23.97 -13.16 3.60
N ASN A 185 23.57 -13.63 4.77
CA ASN A 185 23.56 -15.04 5.13
C ASN A 185 22.30 -15.72 4.55
N ILE A 186 22.40 -16.21 3.34
CA ILE A 186 21.39 -17.07 2.71
C ILE A 186 21.89 -18.51 2.79
N CYS A 187 21.00 -19.45 3.07
CA CYS A 187 21.33 -20.85 3.15
C CYS A 187 21.70 -21.41 1.76
N GLU A 188 22.95 -21.83 1.56
CA GLU A 188 23.47 -22.28 0.28
C GLU A 188 22.70 -23.50 -0.26
N THR A 189 22.36 -24.45 0.61
CA THR A 189 21.59 -25.63 0.19
C THR A 189 20.16 -25.30 -0.26
N GLN A 190 19.54 -24.25 0.31
CA GLN A 190 18.24 -23.76 -0.17
C GLN A 190 18.37 -23.12 -1.57
N LEU A 191 19.44 -22.34 -1.81
CA LEU A 191 19.73 -21.77 -3.13
C LEU A 191 19.99 -22.86 -4.16
N ASP A 192 20.83 -23.85 -3.84
CA ASP A 192 21.16 -24.95 -4.75
C ASP A 192 19.91 -25.75 -5.12
N THR A 193 19.05 -26.05 -4.13
CA THR A 193 17.76 -26.72 -4.37
C THR A 193 16.87 -25.89 -5.32
N ALA A 194 16.78 -24.59 -5.10
CA ALA A 194 16.00 -23.70 -5.98
C ALA A 194 16.57 -23.66 -7.40
N VAL A 195 17.89 -23.56 -7.55
CA VAL A 195 18.59 -23.56 -8.86
C VAL A 195 18.30 -24.85 -9.64
N GLU A 196 18.42 -26.02 -9.00
CA GLU A 196 18.16 -27.29 -9.67
C GLU A 196 16.69 -27.41 -10.09
N MET A 197 15.73 -27.02 -9.22
CA MET A 197 14.30 -27.01 -9.58
C MET A 197 14.01 -26.09 -10.76
N ILE A 198 14.67 -24.92 -10.83
CA ILE A 198 14.50 -23.97 -11.93
C ILE A 198 15.07 -24.54 -13.23
N LYS A 199 16.23 -25.21 -13.20
CA LYS A 199 16.84 -25.86 -14.37
C LYS A 199 16.02 -27.02 -14.93
N GLU A 200 15.32 -27.75 -14.07
CA GLU A 200 14.46 -28.89 -14.46
C GLU A 200 13.12 -28.47 -15.05
N ALA A 201 12.65 -27.27 -14.74
CA ALA A 201 11.33 -26.78 -15.14
C ALA A 201 11.18 -26.68 -16.66
N LYS A 202 9.99 -27.03 -17.15
CA LYS A 202 9.61 -26.87 -18.57
C LYS A 202 8.60 -25.75 -18.76
N LYS A 203 7.84 -25.43 -17.73
CA LYS A 203 6.78 -24.43 -17.70
C LYS A 203 6.89 -23.53 -16.45
N PRO A 204 8.05 -22.87 -16.25
CA PRO A 204 8.22 -22.01 -15.07
C PRO A 204 7.30 -20.80 -15.15
N TYR A 205 6.80 -20.36 -13.99
CA TYR A 205 5.98 -19.18 -13.86
C TYR A 205 6.40 -18.39 -12.62
N ILE A 206 6.50 -17.06 -12.72
CA ILE A 206 6.94 -16.19 -11.63
C ILE A 206 5.74 -15.44 -11.08
N PHE A 207 5.51 -15.54 -9.77
CA PHE A 207 4.49 -14.80 -9.02
C PHE A 207 5.15 -13.82 -8.06
N VAL A 208 4.89 -12.51 -8.25
CA VAL A 208 5.56 -11.43 -7.52
C VAL A 208 4.61 -10.75 -6.54
N GLY A 209 5.07 -10.58 -5.32
CA GLY A 209 4.37 -9.81 -4.28
C GLY A 209 5.04 -8.49 -3.91
N GLY A 210 4.47 -7.81 -2.92
CA GLY A 210 4.96 -6.52 -2.41
C GLY A 210 6.36 -6.58 -1.81
N GLY A 211 6.82 -7.75 -1.38
CA GLY A 211 8.17 -7.96 -0.84
C GLY A 211 9.28 -7.58 -1.82
N ALA A 212 9.07 -7.81 -3.13
CA ALA A 212 10.03 -7.41 -4.17
C ALA A 212 10.21 -5.88 -4.24
N ILE A 213 9.12 -5.12 -4.06
CA ILE A 213 9.17 -3.65 -4.01
C ILE A 213 9.82 -3.16 -2.72
N LEU A 214 9.48 -3.78 -1.58
CA LEU A 214 10.01 -3.38 -0.27
C LEU A 214 11.52 -3.60 -0.16
N SER A 215 12.05 -4.68 -0.74
CA SER A 215 13.50 -4.96 -0.78
C SER A 215 14.24 -4.17 -1.86
N GLY A 216 13.52 -3.47 -2.77
CA GLY A 216 14.12 -2.77 -3.91
C GLY A 216 14.72 -3.68 -4.98
N ALA A 217 14.13 -4.86 -5.19
CA ALA A 217 14.65 -5.93 -6.05
C ALA A 217 14.11 -5.94 -7.49
N SER A 218 13.56 -4.81 -7.97
CA SER A 218 12.89 -4.79 -9.28
C SER A 218 13.83 -5.04 -10.47
N GLU A 219 15.07 -4.57 -10.40
CA GLU A 219 16.08 -4.77 -11.46
C GLU A 219 16.57 -6.23 -11.47
N GLU A 220 16.83 -6.78 -10.28
CA GLU A 220 17.23 -8.18 -10.10
C GLU A 220 16.12 -9.14 -10.54
N LEU A 221 14.85 -8.80 -10.23
CA LEU A 221 13.67 -9.51 -10.68
C LEU A 221 13.53 -9.49 -12.21
N TYR A 222 13.74 -8.33 -12.82
CA TYR A 222 13.69 -8.21 -14.27
C TYR A 222 14.76 -9.09 -14.94
N THR A 223 16.00 -9.04 -14.45
CA THR A 223 17.11 -9.87 -14.92
C THR A 223 16.80 -11.36 -14.72
N PHE A 224 16.26 -11.72 -13.56
CA PHE A 224 15.88 -13.10 -13.23
C PHE A 224 14.81 -13.63 -14.19
N ALA A 225 13.74 -12.87 -14.40
CA ALA A 225 12.64 -13.28 -15.27
C ALA A 225 13.11 -13.48 -16.72
N LYS A 226 13.97 -12.59 -17.23
CA LYS A 226 14.56 -12.74 -18.56
C LYS A 226 15.51 -13.93 -18.66
N LYS A 227 16.31 -14.18 -17.63
CA LYS A 227 17.25 -15.30 -17.58
C LYS A 227 16.54 -16.65 -17.49
N VAL A 228 15.49 -16.75 -16.71
CA VAL A 228 14.65 -17.96 -16.62
C VAL A 228 13.74 -18.09 -17.84
N ASP A 229 13.52 -17.03 -18.62
CA ASP A 229 12.58 -16.98 -19.75
C ASP A 229 11.16 -17.43 -19.32
N ALA A 230 10.64 -16.82 -18.27
CA ALA A 230 9.38 -17.20 -17.64
C ALA A 230 8.35 -16.07 -17.64
N PRO A 231 7.06 -16.37 -17.87
CA PRO A 231 5.97 -15.42 -17.68
C PRO A 231 5.91 -14.93 -16.23
N VAL A 232 5.50 -13.66 -16.06
CA VAL A 232 5.42 -12.99 -14.75
C VAL A 232 4.01 -12.52 -14.48
N THR A 233 3.49 -12.85 -13.31
CA THR A 233 2.26 -12.30 -12.74
C THR A 233 2.53 -11.63 -11.41
N ASP A 234 1.66 -10.73 -10.99
CA ASP A 234 1.78 -10.06 -9.71
C ASP A 234 0.55 -10.24 -8.81
N SER A 235 0.73 -10.00 -7.52
CA SER A 235 -0.36 -9.70 -6.61
C SER A 235 -0.72 -8.22 -6.70
N LEU A 236 -1.84 -7.82 -6.08
CA LEU A 236 -2.20 -6.41 -5.95
C LEU A 236 -1.05 -5.55 -5.38
N MET A 237 -0.34 -6.06 -4.38
CA MET A 237 0.80 -5.36 -3.75
C MET A 237 2.10 -5.46 -4.55
N GLY A 238 2.18 -6.35 -5.54
CA GLY A 238 3.34 -6.52 -6.42
C GLY A 238 3.35 -5.60 -7.64
N LYS A 239 2.30 -4.81 -7.84
CA LYS A 239 2.14 -3.91 -8.98
C LYS A 239 3.34 -2.96 -9.13
N GLY A 240 3.95 -2.97 -10.33
CA GLY A 240 5.12 -2.15 -10.63
C GLY A 240 6.46 -2.75 -10.20
N ALA A 241 6.50 -3.90 -9.52
CA ALA A 241 7.74 -4.64 -9.28
C ALA A 241 8.37 -5.13 -10.58
N PHE A 242 7.52 -5.58 -11.51
CA PHE A 242 7.88 -5.93 -12.89
C PHE A 242 7.12 -5.04 -13.86
N PRO A 243 7.72 -4.58 -14.99
CA PRO A 243 7.05 -3.65 -15.89
C PRO A 243 5.78 -4.24 -16.52
N GLY A 244 4.63 -3.60 -16.30
CA GLY A 244 3.34 -4.03 -16.84
C GLY A 244 3.20 -3.93 -18.37
N THR A 245 4.20 -3.38 -19.04
CA THR A 245 4.30 -3.29 -20.51
C THR A 245 5.22 -4.34 -21.12
N ASP A 246 5.94 -5.11 -20.29
CA ASP A 246 6.84 -6.17 -20.79
C ASP A 246 6.03 -7.34 -21.38
N PRO A 247 6.46 -7.94 -22.49
CA PRO A 247 5.81 -9.11 -23.08
C PRO A 247 5.60 -10.29 -22.11
N LEU A 248 6.54 -10.55 -21.19
CA LEU A 248 6.41 -11.62 -20.20
C LEU A 248 5.36 -11.33 -19.12
N TYR A 249 4.95 -10.08 -18.94
CA TYR A 249 3.94 -9.74 -17.95
C TYR A 249 2.53 -10.16 -18.39
N THR A 250 1.81 -10.84 -17.51
CA THR A 250 0.51 -11.46 -17.82
C THR A 250 -0.67 -10.83 -17.08
N GLY A 251 -0.42 -9.86 -16.21
CA GLY A 251 -1.44 -9.22 -15.39
C GLY A 251 -1.43 -9.74 -13.94
N MET A 252 -2.45 -9.34 -13.18
CA MET A 252 -2.61 -9.74 -11.78
C MET A 252 -3.13 -11.18 -11.66
N LEU A 253 -2.71 -11.88 -10.60
CA LEU A 253 -3.19 -13.21 -10.23
C LEU A 253 -4.35 -13.12 -9.21
N GLY A 254 -5.27 -14.07 -9.26
CA GLY A 254 -6.27 -14.30 -8.23
C GLY A 254 -7.68 -13.86 -8.60
N MET A 255 -8.48 -13.48 -7.59
CA MET A 255 -9.93 -13.26 -7.69
C MET A 255 -10.34 -12.30 -8.82
N HIS A 256 -9.66 -11.17 -8.96
CA HIS A 256 -9.86 -10.19 -10.03
C HIS A 256 -8.65 -10.14 -10.97
N GLY A 257 -7.90 -11.23 -11.02
CA GLY A 257 -6.75 -11.38 -11.91
C GLY A 257 -7.15 -11.60 -13.36
N THR A 258 -6.18 -11.58 -14.26
CA THR A 258 -6.40 -11.93 -15.65
C THR A 258 -6.61 -13.44 -15.82
N LYS A 259 -7.41 -13.83 -16.77
CA LYS A 259 -7.57 -15.26 -17.10
C LYS A 259 -6.27 -15.89 -17.54
N THR A 260 -5.42 -15.13 -18.23
CA THR A 260 -4.06 -15.54 -18.60
C THR A 260 -3.21 -15.91 -17.40
N SER A 261 -3.16 -15.05 -16.36
CA SER A 261 -2.39 -15.32 -15.16
C SER A 261 -2.92 -16.52 -14.37
N ASN A 262 -4.25 -16.61 -14.22
CA ASN A 262 -4.87 -17.69 -13.50
C ASN A 262 -4.65 -19.06 -14.19
N TYR A 263 -4.83 -19.12 -15.49
CA TYR A 263 -4.58 -20.35 -16.28
C TYR A 263 -3.10 -20.69 -16.32
N GLY A 264 -2.22 -19.69 -16.49
CA GLY A 264 -0.78 -19.91 -16.49
C GLY A 264 -0.28 -20.53 -15.18
N VAL A 265 -0.78 -20.05 -14.03
CA VAL A 265 -0.44 -20.63 -12.71
C VAL A 265 -1.05 -22.03 -12.54
N SER A 266 -2.25 -22.28 -13.05
CA SER A 266 -2.85 -23.64 -12.99
C SER A 266 -2.13 -24.68 -13.84
N GLU A 267 -1.47 -24.26 -14.93
CA GLU A 267 -0.82 -25.16 -15.89
C GLU A 267 0.71 -25.25 -15.75
N CYS A 268 1.34 -24.35 -14.99
CA CYS A 268 2.79 -24.38 -14.81
C CYS A 268 3.24 -25.65 -14.07
N ASP A 269 4.49 -26.06 -14.30
CA ASP A 269 5.14 -27.16 -13.57
C ASP A 269 6.03 -26.68 -12.42
N LEU A 270 6.41 -25.38 -12.46
CA LEU A 270 7.13 -24.69 -11.40
C LEU A 270 6.58 -23.28 -11.19
N LEU A 271 6.11 -22.99 -9.98
CA LEU A 271 5.71 -21.65 -9.54
C LEU A 271 6.80 -21.06 -8.64
N ILE A 272 7.41 -19.95 -9.08
CA ILE A 272 8.44 -19.23 -8.32
C ILE A 272 7.79 -18.02 -7.68
N VAL A 273 7.61 -18.05 -6.36
CA VAL A 273 6.89 -17.05 -5.58
C VAL A 273 7.88 -16.12 -4.90
N ILE A 274 7.82 -14.83 -5.22
CA ILE A 274 8.82 -13.84 -4.80
C ILE A 274 8.13 -12.77 -3.95
N GLY A 275 8.32 -12.82 -2.62
CA GLY A 275 7.78 -11.86 -1.66
C GLY A 275 6.26 -11.76 -1.64
N ALA A 276 5.58 -12.89 -1.78
CA ALA A 276 4.12 -12.99 -1.75
C ALA A 276 3.65 -14.01 -0.72
N ARG A 277 2.49 -13.73 -0.08
CA ARG A 277 2.00 -14.45 1.11
C ARG A 277 0.89 -15.46 0.86
N PHE A 278 0.54 -15.76 -0.35
CA PHE A 278 -0.60 -16.63 -0.70
C PHE A 278 -1.91 -16.22 0.01
N SER A 279 -2.30 -14.95 -0.15
CA SER A 279 -3.59 -14.45 0.34
C SER A 279 -4.76 -15.23 -0.29
N ASP A 280 -5.86 -15.37 0.45
CA ASP A 280 -7.11 -15.95 -0.02
C ASP A 280 -7.66 -15.28 -1.30
N ARG A 281 -7.40 -13.97 -1.47
CA ARG A 281 -7.75 -13.23 -2.68
C ARG A 281 -6.92 -13.63 -3.90
N VAL A 282 -5.76 -14.23 -3.68
CA VAL A 282 -4.87 -14.74 -4.73
C VAL A 282 -5.14 -16.22 -4.99
N THR A 283 -5.22 -17.03 -3.93
CA THR A 283 -5.29 -18.49 -4.06
C THR A 283 -6.70 -19.00 -4.38
N GLY A 284 -7.76 -18.24 -4.04
CA GLY A 284 -9.10 -18.79 -3.97
C GLY A 284 -9.11 -19.98 -3.00
N ASN A 285 -9.43 -21.17 -3.51
CA ASN A 285 -9.30 -22.40 -2.74
C ASN A 285 -7.82 -22.84 -2.63
N ALA A 286 -7.18 -22.54 -1.50
CA ALA A 286 -5.75 -22.83 -1.29
C ALA A 286 -5.37 -24.32 -1.47
N GLN A 287 -6.29 -25.24 -1.20
CA GLN A 287 -6.05 -26.69 -1.36
C GLN A 287 -6.00 -27.11 -2.84
N LYS A 288 -6.57 -26.29 -3.73
CA LYS A 288 -6.60 -26.51 -5.18
C LYS A 288 -5.69 -25.58 -5.96
N PHE A 289 -4.92 -24.74 -5.26
CA PHE A 289 -4.03 -23.77 -5.88
C PHE A 289 -2.78 -24.46 -6.45
N ALA A 290 -2.47 -24.21 -7.72
CA ALA A 290 -1.25 -24.63 -8.42
C ALA A 290 -0.90 -26.13 -8.23
N GLN A 291 -1.87 -27.03 -8.28
CA GLN A 291 -1.71 -28.45 -7.97
C GLN A 291 -0.74 -29.20 -8.91
N ASN A 292 -0.51 -28.66 -10.11
CA ASN A 292 0.40 -29.24 -11.10
C ASN A 292 1.85 -28.79 -10.93
N ALA A 293 2.08 -27.80 -10.06
CA ALA A 293 3.40 -27.17 -9.93
C ALA A 293 4.14 -27.58 -8.66
N LYS A 294 5.46 -27.76 -8.78
CA LYS A 294 6.35 -27.56 -7.64
C LYS A 294 6.36 -26.06 -7.29
N ILE A 295 6.51 -25.72 -6.01
CA ILE A 295 6.48 -24.32 -5.57
C ILE A 295 7.79 -23.98 -4.87
N ILE A 296 8.49 -22.95 -5.37
CA ILE A 296 9.60 -22.28 -4.67
C ILE A 296 9.03 -21.00 -4.05
N GLN A 297 9.23 -20.78 -2.75
CA GLN A 297 8.90 -19.52 -2.10
C GLN A 297 10.16 -18.81 -1.61
N ILE A 298 10.32 -17.54 -2.01
CA ILE A 298 11.40 -16.65 -1.58
C ILE A 298 10.76 -15.56 -0.73
N ASP A 299 11.11 -15.51 0.56
CA ASP A 299 10.57 -14.50 1.49
C ASP A 299 11.58 -14.19 2.60
N VAL A 300 11.51 -12.98 3.15
CA VAL A 300 12.31 -12.56 4.29
C VAL A 300 11.77 -13.11 5.61
N ASP A 301 10.49 -13.48 5.65
CA ASP A 301 9.78 -13.94 6.83
C ASP A 301 9.57 -15.46 6.81
N VAL A 302 10.33 -16.17 7.64
CA VAL A 302 10.22 -17.62 7.76
C VAL A 302 8.81 -18.10 8.16
N ALA A 303 8.02 -17.25 8.84
CA ALA A 303 6.67 -17.59 9.27
C ALA A 303 5.66 -17.69 8.09
N GLU A 304 6.01 -17.17 6.92
CA GLU A 304 5.18 -17.31 5.71
C GLU A 304 5.40 -18.65 4.98
N MET A 305 6.50 -19.38 5.29
CA MET A 305 6.78 -20.68 4.68
C MET A 305 5.76 -21.75 5.13
N ASN A 306 5.15 -22.44 4.17
CA ASN A 306 4.12 -23.47 4.42
C ASN A 306 2.88 -23.01 5.19
N LYS A 307 2.63 -21.71 5.28
CA LYS A 307 1.53 -21.17 6.09
C LYS A 307 0.15 -21.38 5.44
N ASN A 308 0.01 -21.02 4.19
CA ASN A 308 -1.26 -21.08 3.47
C ASN A 308 -1.24 -22.13 2.34
N VAL A 309 -0.11 -22.35 1.72
CA VAL A 309 0.13 -23.31 0.65
C VAL A 309 1.40 -24.08 0.99
N MET A 310 1.38 -25.42 0.79
CA MET A 310 2.57 -26.24 0.97
C MET A 310 3.56 -25.98 -0.18
N ILE A 311 4.82 -25.74 0.15
CA ILE A 311 5.85 -25.45 -0.81
C ILE A 311 6.82 -26.62 -1.00
N SER A 312 7.46 -26.71 -2.15
CA SER A 312 8.48 -27.74 -2.45
C SER A 312 9.86 -27.31 -1.96
N ALA A 313 10.17 -26.01 -2.03
CA ALA A 313 11.41 -25.43 -1.53
C ALA A 313 11.17 -24.00 -1.02
N GLY A 314 11.88 -23.61 0.03
CA GLY A 314 11.85 -22.26 0.58
C GLY A 314 13.25 -21.65 0.62
N VAL A 315 13.39 -20.40 0.22
CA VAL A 315 14.62 -19.62 0.37
C VAL A 315 14.31 -18.43 1.28
N VAL A 316 14.84 -18.48 2.51
CA VAL A 316 14.63 -17.41 3.49
C VAL A 316 15.73 -16.37 3.38
N GLY A 317 15.36 -15.12 3.04
CA GLY A 317 16.31 -14.02 2.94
C GLY A 317 15.73 -12.76 2.31
N ASP A 318 16.53 -11.71 2.28
CA ASP A 318 16.19 -10.51 1.53
C ASP A 318 16.10 -10.84 0.04
N ILE A 319 14.99 -10.41 -0.60
CA ILE A 319 14.67 -10.80 -1.97
C ILE A 319 15.75 -10.31 -2.95
N LYS A 320 16.25 -9.09 -2.77
CA LYS A 320 17.31 -8.55 -3.63
C LYS A 320 18.56 -9.42 -3.57
N VAL A 321 19.01 -9.76 -2.36
CA VAL A 321 20.20 -10.62 -2.14
C VAL A 321 19.98 -12.02 -2.72
N VAL A 322 18.80 -12.60 -2.53
CA VAL A 322 18.48 -13.93 -3.06
C VAL A 322 18.47 -13.92 -4.59
N LEU A 323 17.82 -12.93 -5.21
CA LEU A 323 17.76 -12.83 -6.67
C LEU A 323 19.13 -12.56 -7.30
N ASP A 324 19.98 -11.73 -6.69
CA ASP A 324 21.36 -11.54 -7.12
C ASP A 324 22.10 -12.87 -7.20
N ARG A 325 22.04 -13.67 -6.11
CA ARG A 325 22.72 -14.97 -6.06
C ARG A 325 22.14 -16.01 -7.02
N LEU A 326 20.82 -16.01 -7.24
CA LEU A 326 20.19 -16.87 -8.25
C LEU A 326 20.62 -16.45 -9.67
N ASN A 327 20.67 -15.14 -9.93
CA ASN A 327 21.13 -14.60 -11.22
C ASN A 327 22.58 -14.96 -11.52
N GLU A 328 23.46 -15.04 -10.51
CA GLU A 328 24.85 -15.47 -10.67
C GLU A 328 24.98 -16.97 -10.99
N ARG A 329 24.07 -17.83 -10.50
CA ARG A 329 24.14 -19.31 -10.61
C ARG A 329 23.38 -19.89 -11.80
N LEU A 330 22.42 -19.14 -12.33
CA LEU A 330 21.62 -19.57 -13.46
C LEU A 330 22.25 -19.11 -14.76
N GLU A 331 22.23 -19.98 -15.75
CA GLU A 331 22.48 -19.63 -17.15
C GLU A 331 21.17 -19.24 -17.83
N GLN A 332 21.26 -18.61 -19.01
CA GLN A 332 20.11 -18.28 -19.83
C GLN A 332 19.35 -19.55 -20.22
N GLN A 333 18.06 -19.58 -19.90
CA GLN A 333 17.16 -20.68 -20.28
C GLN A 333 16.31 -20.30 -21.50
N ASN A 334 15.63 -21.28 -22.04
CA ASN A 334 14.72 -21.10 -23.18
C ASN A 334 13.43 -21.89 -22.95
N HIS A 335 12.34 -21.18 -22.75
CA HIS A 335 11.00 -21.73 -22.59
C HIS A 335 10.04 -21.16 -23.65
N ALA A 336 10.53 -20.90 -24.86
CA ALA A 336 9.81 -20.21 -25.93
C ALA A 336 8.43 -20.83 -26.24
N GLU A 337 8.29 -22.16 -26.23
CA GLU A 337 7.01 -22.83 -26.45
C GLU A 337 6.00 -22.48 -25.34
N TRP A 338 6.46 -22.46 -24.08
CA TRP A 338 5.62 -22.09 -22.95
C TRP A 338 5.23 -20.61 -22.99
N VAL A 339 6.19 -19.73 -23.22
CA VAL A 339 5.96 -18.29 -23.37
C VAL A 339 4.98 -18.01 -24.49
N THR A 340 5.14 -18.68 -25.65
CA THR A 340 4.22 -18.55 -26.78
C THR A 340 2.78 -18.95 -26.40
N LYS A 341 2.62 -20.08 -25.73
CA LYS A 341 1.29 -20.53 -25.24
C LYS A 341 0.64 -19.48 -24.31
N ILE A 342 1.41 -18.85 -23.43
CA ILE A 342 0.90 -17.80 -22.55
C ILE A 342 0.55 -16.53 -23.34
N GLN A 343 1.30 -16.19 -24.40
CA GLN A 343 0.91 -15.08 -25.29
C GLN A 343 -0.39 -15.37 -26.04
N GLU A 344 -0.61 -16.60 -26.49
CA GLU A 344 -1.89 -17.02 -27.08
C GLU A 344 -3.06 -16.83 -26.09
N TYR A 345 -2.84 -17.09 -24.79
CA TYR A 345 -3.87 -16.81 -23.77
C TYR A 345 -4.12 -15.32 -23.59
N LYS A 346 -3.07 -14.47 -23.65
CA LYS A 346 -3.26 -13.01 -23.60
C LYS A 346 -4.08 -12.49 -24.77
N GLU A 347 -3.87 -13.01 -25.96
CA GLU A 347 -4.62 -12.63 -27.17
C GLU A 347 -6.05 -13.15 -27.12
N LYS A 348 -6.25 -14.39 -26.64
CA LYS A 348 -7.56 -15.03 -26.57
C LYS A 348 -8.47 -14.49 -25.47
N TYR A 349 -7.88 -14.06 -24.35
CA TYR A 349 -8.59 -13.66 -23.13
C TYR A 349 -8.16 -12.26 -22.65
N PRO A 350 -8.26 -11.22 -23.49
CA PRO A 350 -7.95 -9.87 -23.05
C PRO A 350 -8.93 -9.40 -21.97
N LEU A 351 -8.52 -8.45 -21.15
CA LEU A 351 -9.45 -7.69 -20.33
C LEU A 351 -10.30 -6.82 -21.27
N VAL A 352 -11.61 -6.94 -21.14
CA VAL A 352 -12.58 -6.23 -21.98
C VAL A 352 -13.54 -5.41 -21.12
N TYR A 353 -14.02 -4.30 -21.67
CA TYR A 353 -15.06 -3.46 -21.11
C TYR A 353 -15.77 -2.69 -22.25
N HIS A 354 -16.92 -2.09 -21.96
CA HIS A 354 -17.67 -1.30 -22.94
C HIS A 354 -16.99 0.05 -23.19
N LYS A 355 -16.32 0.18 -24.34
CA LYS A 355 -15.56 1.40 -24.72
C LYS A 355 -16.43 2.56 -25.20
N ASP A 356 -17.70 2.31 -25.45
CA ASP A 356 -18.62 3.32 -26.01
C ASP A 356 -19.22 4.24 -24.96
N VAL A 357 -19.15 3.84 -23.69
CA VAL A 357 -19.68 4.59 -22.55
C VAL A 357 -18.58 5.08 -21.63
N LEU A 358 -18.89 6.06 -20.80
CA LEU A 358 -18.04 6.48 -19.69
C LEU A 358 -18.12 5.41 -18.61
N SER A 359 -17.03 4.67 -18.41
CA SER A 359 -16.94 3.53 -17.51
C SER A 359 -15.73 3.63 -16.58
N GLY A 360 -15.72 2.88 -15.49
CA GLY A 360 -14.59 2.85 -14.56
C GLY A 360 -13.27 2.43 -15.23
N PRO A 361 -13.21 1.32 -15.99
CA PRO A 361 -12.04 0.95 -16.77
C PRO A 361 -11.58 2.03 -17.75
N PHE A 362 -12.52 2.66 -18.47
CA PHE A 362 -12.20 3.74 -19.42
C PHE A 362 -11.54 4.93 -18.73
N VAL A 363 -12.08 5.35 -17.57
CA VAL A 363 -11.48 6.43 -16.75
C VAL A 363 -10.05 6.07 -16.36
N VAL A 364 -9.79 4.84 -15.92
CA VAL A 364 -8.45 4.40 -15.51
C VAL A 364 -7.46 4.36 -16.69
N GLU A 365 -7.87 3.85 -17.85
CA GLU A 365 -7.02 3.90 -19.05
C GLU A 365 -6.72 5.33 -19.48
N GLU A 366 -7.69 6.23 -19.33
CA GLU A 366 -7.49 7.64 -19.65
C GLU A 366 -6.54 8.32 -18.64
N ILE A 367 -6.62 8.00 -17.33
CA ILE A 367 -5.63 8.43 -16.33
C ILE A 367 -4.23 7.97 -16.75
N TYR A 368 -4.07 6.71 -17.20
CA TYR A 368 -2.78 6.23 -17.70
C TYR A 368 -2.29 7.07 -18.88
N ARG A 369 -3.15 7.34 -19.87
CA ARG A 369 -2.80 8.16 -21.05
C ARG A 369 -2.42 9.58 -20.67
N GLN A 370 -3.22 10.24 -19.85
CA GLN A 370 -3.01 11.63 -19.43
C GLN A 370 -1.77 11.82 -18.56
N THR A 371 -1.37 10.79 -17.81
CA THR A 371 -0.17 10.80 -16.97
C THR A 371 1.02 10.11 -17.63
N LYS A 372 0.85 9.54 -18.83
CA LYS A 372 1.88 8.76 -19.55
C LYS A 372 2.45 7.60 -18.71
N GLY A 373 1.67 7.08 -17.76
CA GLY A 373 2.10 6.03 -16.82
C GLY A 373 3.12 6.47 -15.76
N GLU A 374 3.39 7.79 -15.64
CA GLU A 374 4.43 8.32 -14.73
C GLU A 374 3.89 8.78 -13.37
N ALA A 375 2.56 8.79 -13.18
CA ALA A 375 1.95 9.20 -11.92
C ALA A 375 2.10 8.15 -10.83
N ILE A 376 2.08 8.60 -9.58
CA ILE A 376 1.79 7.75 -8.44
C ILE A 376 0.27 7.65 -8.32
N ILE A 377 -0.24 6.44 -8.35
CA ILE A 377 -1.66 6.13 -8.19
C ILE A 377 -1.90 5.64 -6.77
N SER A 378 -2.69 6.38 -6.02
CA SER A 378 -3.30 5.90 -4.78
C SER A 378 -4.72 5.44 -5.06
N THR A 379 -5.22 4.43 -4.35
CA THR A 379 -6.61 4.02 -4.49
C THR A 379 -7.29 3.87 -3.14
N GLU A 380 -8.56 4.14 -3.12
CA GLU A 380 -9.47 3.62 -2.13
C GLU A 380 -9.75 2.12 -2.39
N VAL A 381 -10.67 1.50 -1.64
CA VAL A 381 -10.97 0.06 -1.75
C VAL A 381 -12.36 -0.19 -2.33
N GLY A 382 -12.42 -0.96 -3.40
CA GLY A 382 -13.66 -1.30 -4.10
C GLY A 382 -13.45 -1.62 -5.58
N GLN A 383 -14.49 -1.44 -6.41
CA GLN A 383 -14.42 -1.67 -7.85
C GLN A 383 -13.33 -0.81 -8.51
N HIS A 384 -13.25 0.47 -8.17
CA HIS A 384 -12.25 1.41 -8.66
C HIS A 384 -10.81 0.96 -8.37
N GLN A 385 -10.56 0.29 -7.24
CA GLN A 385 -9.26 -0.31 -6.91
C GLN A 385 -8.92 -1.43 -7.89
N MET A 386 -9.88 -2.30 -8.19
CA MET A 386 -9.66 -3.42 -9.10
C MET A 386 -9.47 -2.91 -10.53
N TRP A 387 -10.26 -1.95 -10.99
CA TRP A 387 -10.05 -1.32 -12.30
C TRP A 387 -8.68 -0.64 -12.39
N ALA A 388 -8.24 0.07 -11.34
CA ALA A 388 -6.90 0.64 -11.29
C ALA A 388 -5.80 -0.43 -11.37
N ALA A 389 -6.00 -1.59 -10.73
CA ALA A 389 -5.06 -2.70 -10.79
C ALA A 389 -5.04 -3.42 -12.15
N GLN A 390 -6.18 -3.46 -12.86
CA GLN A 390 -6.34 -4.16 -14.13
C GLN A 390 -5.92 -3.31 -15.34
N PHE A 391 -6.30 -2.03 -15.38
CA PHE A 391 -6.23 -1.20 -16.58
C PHE A 391 -5.15 -0.12 -16.57
N TYR A 392 -4.55 0.21 -15.41
CA TYR A 392 -3.37 1.07 -15.36
C TYR A 392 -2.09 0.23 -15.48
N LYS A 393 -1.21 0.57 -16.42
CA LYS A 393 0.03 -0.18 -16.65
C LYS A 393 1.16 0.38 -15.79
N TYR A 394 1.40 -0.24 -14.65
CA TYR A 394 2.50 0.13 -13.75
C TYR A 394 3.83 -0.38 -14.31
N THR A 395 4.79 0.51 -14.51
CA THR A 395 6.12 0.18 -15.06
C THR A 395 7.26 0.41 -14.08
N LYS A 396 6.96 1.04 -12.93
CA LYS A 396 7.95 1.40 -11.91
C LYS A 396 7.47 0.99 -10.52
N PRO A 397 8.39 0.55 -9.64
CA PRO A 397 8.05 0.28 -8.25
C PRO A 397 7.62 1.56 -7.51
N ARG A 398 6.86 1.41 -6.43
CA ARG A 398 6.39 2.49 -5.55
C ARG A 398 5.47 3.51 -6.23
N THR A 399 4.81 3.12 -7.32
CA THR A 399 3.85 3.97 -8.05
C THR A 399 2.39 3.54 -7.88
N PHE A 400 2.14 2.45 -7.17
CA PHE A 400 0.79 2.00 -6.80
C PHE A 400 0.67 1.86 -5.29
N LEU A 401 -0.21 2.66 -4.68
CA LEU A 401 -0.44 2.73 -3.24
C LEU A 401 -1.88 2.33 -2.96
N THR A 402 -2.07 1.25 -2.22
CA THR A 402 -3.42 0.74 -1.93
C THR A 402 -3.41 -0.07 -0.64
N SER A 403 -4.55 -0.18 0.04
CA SER A 403 -4.73 -1.08 1.17
C SER A 403 -5.09 -2.47 0.67
N GLY A 404 -4.09 -3.33 0.49
CA GLY A 404 -4.27 -4.67 -0.06
C GLY A 404 -4.65 -5.72 0.97
N GLY A 405 -4.01 -5.69 2.14
CA GLY A 405 -4.21 -6.69 3.19
C GLY A 405 -5.44 -6.44 4.07
N LEU A 406 -5.61 -5.21 4.56
CA LEU A 406 -6.75 -4.85 5.41
C LEU A 406 -7.99 -4.44 4.60
N GLY A 407 -7.82 -3.88 3.41
CA GLY A 407 -8.94 -3.45 2.58
C GLY A 407 -9.64 -2.20 3.13
N THR A 408 -8.88 -1.22 3.55
CA THR A 408 -9.36 -0.03 4.26
C THR A 408 -9.99 0.96 3.30
N MET A 409 -11.32 1.09 3.32
CA MET A 409 -12.02 2.22 2.71
C MET A 409 -11.64 3.51 3.47
N GLY A 410 -11.40 4.61 2.74
CA GLY A 410 -10.91 5.87 3.34
C GLY A 410 -9.37 5.99 3.41
N TYR A 411 -8.62 5.03 2.88
CA TYR A 411 -7.16 5.02 2.87
C TYR A 411 -6.56 6.01 1.84
N GLY A 412 -7.13 6.06 0.65
CA GLY A 412 -6.45 6.55 -0.55
C GLY A 412 -6.09 8.02 -0.52
N LEU A 413 -6.99 8.91 -0.05
CA LEU A 413 -6.72 10.35 0.00
C LEU A 413 -5.58 10.67 0.98
N GLY A 414 -5.61 10.12 2.20
CA GLY A 414 -4.51 10.28 3.15
C GLY A 414 -3.18 9.80 2.55
N ALA A 415 -3.16 8.61 1.95
CA ALA A 415 -1.97 8.06 1.30
C ALA A 415 -1.47 8.93 0.14
N ALA A 416 -2.38 9.51 -0.67
CA ALA A 416 -2.02 10.45 -1.73
C ALA A 416 -1.33 11.71 -1.19
N LEU A 417 -1.83 12.26 -0.07
CA LEU A 417 -1.22 13.41 0.60
C LEU A 417 0.21 13.09 1.07
N GLY A 418 0.39 11.93 1.68
CA GLY A 418 1.69 11.45 2.11
C GLY A 418 2.65 11.24 0.94
N ALA A 419 2.18 10.58 -0.12
CA ALA A 419 2.96 10.34 -1.33
C ALA A 419 3.40 11.65 -1.98
N LYS A 420 2.48 12.63 -2.13
CA LYS A 420 2.81 13.94 -2.72
C LYS A 420 3.76 14.73 -1.86
N SER A 421 3.64 14.66 -0.53
CA SER A 421 4.56 15.32 0.41
C SER A 421 5.99 14.77 0.32
N GLY A 422 6.14 13.47 0.04
CA GLY A 422 7.45 12.82 -0.12
C GLY A 422 7.99 12.80 -1.55
N ARG A 423 7.12 13.01 -2.56
CA ARG A 423 7.45 13.00 -3.99
C ARG A 423 6.80 14.20 -4.68
N GLU A 424 7.29 15.38 -4.33
CA GLU A 424 6.80 16.64 -4.90
C GLU A 424 7.02 16.71 -6.43
N ASP A 425 8.00 15.96 -6.95
CA ASP A 425 8.32 15.83 -8.37
C ASP A 425 7.26 15.06 -9.18
N LYS A 426 6.36 14.32 -8.54
CA LYS A 426 5.39 13.44 -9.20
C LYS A 426 3.98 14.01 -9.20
N VAL A 427 3.24 13.72 -10.26
CA VAL A 427 1.78 13.82 -10.24
C VAL A 427 1.27 12.67 -9.38
N VAL A 428 0.39 12.97 -8.43
CA VAL A 428 -0.26 11.97 -7.58
C VAL A 428 -1.75 12.02 -7.83
N VAL A 429 -2.34 10.87 -8.16
CA VAL A 429 -3.76 10.72 -8.42
C VAL A 429 -4.34 9.72 -7.43
N ASN A 430 -5.32 10.13 -6.64
CA ASN A 430 -6.13 9.21 -5.85
C ASN A 430 -7.37 8.80 -6.64
N ILE A 431 -7.62 7.50 -6.77
CA ILE A 431 -8.82 6.95 -7.43
C ILE A 431 -9.74 6.39 -6.35
N ALA A 432 -10.88 7.02 -6.16
CA ALA A 432 -11.87 6.68 -5.15
C ALA A 432 -13.22 6.34 -5.78
N GLY A 433 -14.00 5.48 -5.15
CA GLY A 433 -15.44 5.43 -5.32
C GLY A 433 -16.10 6.46 -4.41
N ASP A 434 -17.32 6.86 -4.73
CA ASP A 434 -18.10 7.83 -3.98
C ASP A 434 -18.33 7.41 -2.51
N GLY A 435 -18.58 6.13 -2.26
CA GLY A 435 -18.74 5.61 -0.90
C GLY A 435 -17.45 5.66 -0.06
N CYS A 436 -16.30 5.38 -0.67
CA CYS A 436 -15.01 5.44 0.02
C CYS A 436 -14.56 6.88 0.29
N PHE A 437 -14.72 7.76 -0.71
CA PHE A 437 -14.32 9.15 -0.58
C PHE A 437 -14.99 9.85 0.61
N ARG A 438 -16.26 9.51 0.89
CA ARG A 438 -17.02 10.06 2.03
C ARG A 438 -16.38 9.78 3.39
N MET A 439 -15.58 8.72 3.53
CA MET A 439 -15.01 8.33 4.83
C MET A 439 -13.92 9.30 5.31
N ASN A 440 -13.13 9.86 4.39
CA ASN A 440 -12.01 10.76 4.72
C ASN A 440 -11.96 12.00 3.80
N MET A 441 -13.09 12.44 3.24
CA MET A 441 -13.16 13.62 2.38
C MET A 441 -12.73 14.92 3.07
N ASN A 442 -12.76 14.97 4.41
CA ASN A 442 -12.26 16.07 5.22
C ASN A 442 -10.77 16.36 4.98
N GLU A 443 -10.00 15.38 4.50
CA GLU A 443 -8.57 15.58 4.18
C GLU A 443 -8.34 16.44 2.93
N ILE A 444 -9.39 16.80 2.17
CA ILE A 444 -9.30 17.86 1.15
C ILE A 444 -8.89 19.19 1.80
N ALA A 445 -9.39 19.49 3.01
CA ALA A 445 -8.98 20.68 3.77
C ALA A 445 -7.47 20.64 4.11
N THR A 446 -6.93 19.47 4.41
CA THR A 446 -5.49 19.27 4.64
C THR A 446 -4.69 19.58 3.38
N ALA A 447 -5.13 19.06 2.22
CA ALA A 447 -4.48 19.32 0.94
C ALA A 447 -4.45 20.81 0.60
N VAL A 448 -5.56 21.52 0.80
CA VAL A 448 -5.66 22.97 0.57
C VAL A 448 -4.76 23.74 1.53
N ARG A 449 -4.83 23.44 2.84
CA ARG A 449 -4.03 24.11 3.87
C ARG A 449 -2.53 24.06 3.62
N HIS A 450 -2.05 22.91 3.15
CA HIS A 450 -0.62 22.65 2.98
C HIS A 450 -0.14 22.79 1.54
N ASN A 451 -0.98 23.29 0.63
CA ASN A 451 -0.67 23.43 -0.80
C ASN A 451 -0.18 22.10 -1.41
N ILE A 452 -0.92 21.02 -1.19
CA ILE A 452 -0.62 19.68 -1.70
C ILE A 452 -1.51 19.41 -2.92
N PRO A 453 -1.00 19.63 -4.16
CA PRO A 453 -1.80 19.53 -5.38
C PRO A 453 -1.95 18.06 -5.82
N VAL A 454 -2.80 17.32 -5.15
CA VAL A 454 -3.23 15.98 -5.58
C VAL A 454 -4.42 16.07 -6.52
N ILE A 455 -4.54 15.12 -7.44
CA ILE A 455 -5.73 14.94 -8.26
C ILE A 455 -6.60 13.88 -7.58
N GLN A 456 -7.73 14.31 -7.04
CA GLN A 456 -8.72 13.43 -6.45
C GLN A 456 -9.75 13.03 -7.49
N VAL A 457 -9.70 11.80 -7.97
CA VAL A 457 -10.70 11.21 -8.84
C VAL A 457 -11.77 10.54 -7.98
N VAL A 458 -13.04 10.85 -8.23
CA VAL A 458 -14.20 10.17 -7.65
C VAL A 458 -14.99 9.50 -8.78
N ILE A 459 -14.93 8.17 -8.83
CA ILE A 459 -15.77 7.37 -9.72
C ILE A 459 -17.11 7.17 -8.97
N ASN A 460 -18.10 7.95 -9.35
CA ASN A 460 -19.39 8.02 -8.70
C ASN A 460 -20.42 7.19 -9.46
N ASN A 461 -20.79 6.05 -8.92
CA ASN A 461 -21.87 5.18 -9.43
C ASN A 461 -23.08 5.15 -8.49
N HIS A 462 -23.13 5.99 -7.46
CA HIS A 462 -24.20 6.09 -6.47
C HIS A 462 -24.47 4.80 -5.68
N VAL A 463 -23.49 3.90 -5.60
CA VAL A 463 -23.61 2.62 -4.88
C VAL A 463 -22.31 2.23 -4.20
N LEU A 464 -22.38 1.37 -3.19
CA LEU A 464 -21.21 0.65 -2.68
C LEU A 464 -20.88 -0.50 -3.64
N GLY A 465 -20.25 -0.16 -4.77
CA GLY A 465 -20.21 -0.97 -5.99
C GLY A 465 -19.73 -2.40 -5.79
N MET A 466 -18.60 -2.64 -5.06
CA MET A 466 -18.10 -4.00 -4.82
C MET A 466 -19.06 -4.83 -3.96
N VAL A 467 -19.66 -4.23 -2.91
CA VAL A 467 -20.62 -4.94 -2.05
C VAL A 467 -21.91 -5.23 -2.83
N ARG A 468 -22.39 -4.25 -3.63
CA ARG A 468 -23.54 -4.45 -4.53
C ARG A 468 -23.27 -5.54 -5.55
N GLN A 469 -22.07 -5.62 -6.13
CA GLN A 469 -21.69 -6.70 -7.05
C GLN A 469 -21.82 -8.08 -6.40
N TRP A 470 -21.39 -8.24 -5.14
CA TRP A 470 -21.58 -9.48 -4.41
C TRP A 470 -23.06 -9.78 -4.14
N GLN A 471 -23.85 -8.77 -3.78
CA GLN A 471 -25.30 -8.92 -3.61
C GLN A 471 -25.99 -9.32 -4.91
N ASN A 472 -25.55 -8.76 -6.04
CA ASN A 472 -26.03 -9.12 -7.36
C ASN A 472 -25.72 -10.60 -7.68
N LEU A 473 -24.47 -11.00 -7.58
CA LEU A 473 -24.02 -12.32 -8.03
C LEU A 473 -24.40 -13.46 -7.07
N PHE A 474 -24.43 -13.21 -5.73
CA PHE A 474 -24.49 -14.29 -4.74
C PHE A 474 -25.64 -14.18 -3.73
N TYR A 475 -26.36 -13.05 -3.68
CA TYR A 475 -27.41 -12.81 -2.70
C TYR A 475 -28.78 -12.51 -3.34
N GLY A 476 -28.99 -12.95 -4.59
CA GLY A 476 -30.29 -12.84 -5.27
C GLY A 476 -30.76 -11.40 -5.42
N GLN A 477 -29.84 -10.48 -5.71
CA GLN A 477 -30.10 -9.05 -5.95
C GLN A 477 -30.79 -8.31 -4.77
N ARG A 478 -30.60 -8.81 -3.54
CA ARG A 478 -31.11 -8.12 -2.35
C ARG A 478 -30.12 -7.03 -1.91
N TYR A 479 -30.28 -5.84 -2.48
CA TYR A 479 -29.39 -4.69 -2.30
C TYR A 479 -29.61 -3.99 -0.95
N SER A 480 -29.16 -4.60 0.14
CA SER A 480 -29.29 -4.06 1.48
C SER A 480 -28.20 -3.02 1.77
N ALA A 481 -28.63 -1.76 1.99
CA ALA A 481 -27.77 -0.62 2.39
C ALA A 481 -26.58 -0.35 1.45
N THR A 482 -26.70 -0.65 0.17
CA THR A 482 -25.62 -0.43 -0.83
C THR A 482 -25.96 0.65 -1.87
N VAL A 483 -27.16 1.19 -1.85
CA VAL A 483 -27.58 2.31 -2.70
C VAL A 483 -27.35 3.62 -1.94
N LEU A 484 -26.60 4.53 -2.55
CA LEU A 484 -26.29 5.85 -1.99
C LEU A 484 -27.16 6.90 -2.69
N ASN A 485 -28.41 6.99 -2.27
CA ASN A 485 -29.44 7.82 -2.89
C ASN A 485 -29.57 9.23 -2.26
N ASP A 486 -28.50 9.70 -1.63
CA ASP A 486 -28.42 11.08 -1.14
C ASP A 486 -27.95 12.07 -2.22
N ALA A 487 -28.12 13.35 -1.95
CA ALA A 487 -27.83 14.44 -2.88
C ALA A 487 -26.45 15.08 -2.68
N VAL A 488 -25.41 14.31 -2.30
CA VAL A 488 -24.06 14.87 -2.13
C VAL A 488 -23.49 15.33 -3.45
N ASP A 489 -23.15 16.61 -3.55
CA ASP A 489 -22.47 17.22 -4.67
C ASP A 489 -20.97 17.35 -4.35
N PHE A 490 -20.17 16.43 -4.85
CA PHE A 490 -18.72 16.37 -4.55
C PHE A 490 -17.95 17.56 -5.16
N VAL A 491 -18.42 18.15 -6.25
CA VAL A 491 -17.81 19.34 -6.84
C VAL A 491 -17.99 20.54 -5.91
N LYS A 492 -19.22 20.82 -5.49
CA LYS A 492 -19.47 21.90 -4.53
C LYS A 492 -18.79 21.67 -3.18
N LEU A 493 -18.71 20.42 -2.73
CA LEU A 493 -17.99 20.05 -1.52
C LEU A 493 -16.50 20.39 -1.66
N ALA A 494 -15.85 20.02 -2.76
CA ALA A 494 -14.45 20.37 -3.01
C ALA A 494 -14.25 21.90 -3.03
N GLU A 495 -15.11 22.64 -3.72
CA GLU A 495 -15.09 24.11 -3.79
C GLU A 495 -15.28 24.74 -2.40
N SER A 496 -16.15 24.20 -1.55
CA SER A 496 -16.36 24.67 -0.19
C SER A 496 -15.13 24.52 0.72
N TYR A 497 -14.26 23.55 0.42
CA TYR A 497 -12.97 23.41 1.09
C TYR A 497 -11.86 24.30 0.48
N GLY A 498 -12.12 24.99 -0.64
CA GLY A 498 -11.14 25.79 -1.36
C GLY A 498 -10.34 25.00 -2.40
N ALA A 499 -10.76 23.79 -2.74
CA ALA A 499 -10.21 23.00 -3.84
C ALA A 499 -10.91 23.33 -5.16
N LYS A 500 -10.36 22.85 -6.27
CA LYS A 500 -11.03 22.92 -7.57
C LYS A 500 -11.91 21.69 -7.78
N GLY A 501 -13.15 21.89 -8.25
CA GLY A 501 -14.09 20.83 -8.59
C GLY A 501 -14.38 20.76 -10.08
N ILE A 502 -14.43 19.57 -10.68
CA ILE A 502 -14.78 19.35 -12.08
C ILE A 502 -15.69 18.12 -12.14
N ARG A 503 -16.84 18.22 -12.82
CA ARG A 503 -17.71 17.07 -13.10
C ARG A 503 -17.60 16.66 -14.55
N VAL A 504 -17.40 15.38 -14.80
CA VAL A 504 -17.29 14.78 -16.12
C VAL A 504 -18.41 13.76 -16.28
N MET A 505 -19.23 13.96 -17.33
CA MET A 505 -20.36 13.09 -17.67
C MET A 505 -20.21 12.43 -19.05
N ARG A 506 -19.18 12.82 -19.80
CA ARG A 506 -18.91 12.30 -21.14
C ARG A 506 -17.43 12.00 -21.27
N LYS A 507 -17.09 10.92 -21.96
CA LYS A 507 -15.70 10.48 -22.15
C LYS A 507 -14.82 11.51 -22.87
N GLU A 508 -15.42 12.32 -23.77
CA GLU A 508 -14.72 13.35 -24.54
C GLU A 508 -14.15 14.48 -23.64
N ASP A 509 -14.76 14.70 -22.47
CA ASP A 509 -14.40 15.79 -21.57
C ASP A 509 -13.25 15.42 -20.62
N ILE A 510 -12.84 14.15 -20.55
CA ILE A 510 -11.82 13.66 -19.60
C ILE A 510 -10.46 14.35 -19.81
N ALA A 511 -9.99 14.40 -21.06
CA ALA A 511 -8.68 14.97 -21.37
C ALA A 511 -8.60 16.43 -20.93
N ALA A 512 -9.66 17.22 -21.19
CA ALA A 512 -9.73 18.63 -20.77
C ALA A 512 -9.73 18.79 -19.25
N ALA A 513 -10.42 17.91 -18.52
CA ALA A 513 -10.46 17.91 -17.07
C ALA A 513 -9.06 17.61 -16.48
N PHE A 514 -8.36 16.61 -17.00
CA PHE A 514 -6.99 16.30 -16.57
C PHE A 514 -5.98 17.40 -16.93
N GLU A 515 -6.10 18.03 -18.10
CA GLU A 515 -5.24 19.16 -18.46
C GLU A 515 -5.43 20.34 -17.50
N GLN A 516 -6.66 20.60 -17.05
CA GLN A 516 -6.92 21.62 -16.04
C GLN A 516 -6.36 21.22 -14.68
N ALA A 517 -6.51 19.95 -14.26
CA ALA A 517 -6.02 19.48 -12.98
C ALA A 517 -4.48 19.50 -12.91
N LYS A 518 -3.78 19.10 -13.98
CA LYS A 518 -2.31 19.10 -14.04
C LYS A 518 -1.69 20.49 -14.02
N LYS A 519 -2.43 21.52 -14.46
CA LYS A 519 -1.99 22.91 -14.39
C LYS A 519 -2.06 23.49 -12.99
N GLU A 520 -2.85 22.86 -12.11
CA GLU A 520 -2.96 23.30 -10.72
C GLU A 520 -1.74 22.82 -9.93
N THR A 521 -1.01 23.76 -9.32
CA THR A 521 0.26 23.47 -8.63
C THR A 521 0.21 23.74 -7.13
N LYS A 522 -0.91 24.26 -6.63
CA LYS A 522 -1.03 24.67 -5.22
C LYS A 522 -2.18 23.99 -4.48
N ILE A 523 -3.33 23.84 -5.13
CA ILE A 523 -4.51 23.28 -4.50
C ILE A 523 -4.89 21.94 -5.15
N PRO A 524 -5.56 21.05 -4.40
CA PRO A 524 -6.07 19.81 -4.97
C PRO A 524 -7.16 20.09 -6.01
N THR A 525 -7.27 19.20 -7.00
CA THR A 525 -8.40 19.20 -7.95
C THR A 525 -9.17 17.91 -7.79
N LEU A 526 -10.46 18.02 -7.49
CA LEU A 526 -11.39 16.88 -7.52
C LEU A 526 -12.02 16.78 -8.91
N ILE A 527 -11.95 15.58 -9.51
CA ILE A 527 -12.64 15.25 -10.76
C ILE A 527 -13.64 14.14 -10.47
N GLU A 528 -14.92 14.45 -10.58
CA GLU A 528 -16.01 13.50 -10.41
C GLU A 528 -16.45 12.94 -11.75
N PHE A 529 -16.45 11.61 -11.88
CA PHE A 529 -16.95 10.87 -13.05
C PHE A 529 -18.24 10.15 -12.69
N ILE A 530 -19.33 10.47 -13.38
CA ILE A 530 -20.62 9.79 -13.19
C ILE A 530 -20.68 8.60 -14.12
N ILE A 531 -20.76 7.40 -13.56
CA ILE A 531 -20.79 6.13 -14.30
C ILE A 531 -22.06 5.32 -13.97
N ASP A 532 -22.30 4.27 -14.73
CA ASP A 532 -23.43 3.36 -14.53
C ASP A 532 -23.29 2.58 -13.21
N PRO A 533 -24.33 2.52 -12.34
CA PRO A 533 -24.33 1.72 -11.13
C PRO A 533 -24.27 0.20 -11.36
N GLU A 534 -24.62 -0.27 -12.55
CA GLU A 534 -24.63 -1.70 -12.90
C GLU A 534 -23.28 -2.17 -13.46
N GLU A 535 -22.28 -1.30 -13.59
CA GLU A 535 -20.96 -1.71 -14.05
C GLU A 535 -20.25 -2.57 -13.01
N LEU A 536 -19.79 -3.75 -13.43
CA LEU A 536 -19.15 -4.74 -12.56
C LEU A 536 -17.66 -4.92 -12.89
N VAL A 537 -16.93 -5.50 -11.96
CA VAL A 537 -15.52 -5.86 -12.14
C VAL A 537 -15.42 -7.30 -12.62
N TYR A 538 -14.87 -7.47 -13.80
CA TYR A 538 -14.56 -8.78 -14.36
C TYR A 538 -13.09 -8.87 -14.81
N PRO A 539 -12.48 -10.06 -14.86
CA PRO A 539 -13.00 -11.34 -14.35
C PRO A 539 -13.17 -11.39 -12.82
N MET A 540 -13.95 -12.34 -12.33
CA MET A 540 -14.07 -12.60 -10.91
C MET A 540 -14.11 -14.11 -10.62
N VAL A 541 -13.19 -14.61 -9.79
CA VAL A 541 -13.24 -15.98 -9.27
C VAL A 541 -14.34 -16.08 -8.21
N LYS A 542 -15.18 -17.13 -8.30
CA LYS A 542 -16.24 -17.38 -7.30
C LYS A 542 -15.65 -17.60 -5.91
N PRO A 543 -16.36 -17.23 -4.84
CA PRO A 543 -15.94 -17.55 -3.48
C PRO A 543 -15.65 -19.05 -3.33
N ASN A 544 -14.49 -19.40 -2.74
CA ASN A 544 -13.99 -20.77 -2.61
C ASN A 544 -13.81 -21.55 -3.94
N GLY A 545 -13.87 -20.87 -5.08
CA GLY A 545 -13.61 -21.44 -6.40
C GLY A 545 -12.12 -21.66 -6.65
N THR A 546 -11.80 -22.41 -7.71
CA THR A 546 -10.44 -22.50 -8.24
C THR A 546 -10.13 -21.28 -9.11
N LEU A 547 -8.87 -21.05 -9.43
CA LEU A 547 -8.46 -19.99 -10.34
C LEU A 547 -9.10 -20.10 -11.75
N GLU A 548 -9.59 -21.28 -12.11
CA GLU A 548 -10.27 -21.56 -13.39
C GLU A 548 -11.77 -21.24 -13.35
N ASP A 549 -12.37 -21.17 -12.14
CA ASP A 549 -13.80 -20.91 -11.93
C ASP A 549 -14.11 -19.41 -12.03
N MET A 550 -13.73 -18.78 -13.16
CA MET A 550 -13.90 -17.36 -13.37
C MET A 550 -15.25 -17.03 -14.02
N ILE A 551 -15.94 -16.06 -13.42
CA ILE A 551 -17.04 -15.34 -14.07
C ILE A 551 -16.39 -14.30 -14.97
N MET A 552 -16.67 -14.36 -16.28
CA MET A 552 -16.08 -13.47 -17.29
C MET A 552 -16.98 -12.31 -17.66
N ASP A 553 -18.27 -12.56 -17.67
CA ASP A 553 -19.34 -11.59 -17.98
C ASP A 553 -20.67 -12.17 -17.48
N CYS A 554 -21.71 -11.32 -17.32
CA CYS A 554 -23.07 -11.72 -16.93
C CYS A 554 -24.09 -11.31 -17.99
#